data_aa62168c7a5849f4b4e41cfa6da131fe
#
_entry.id   aa62168c7a5849f4b4e41cfa6da131fe
#
_cell.length_a   1.000
_cell.length_b   1.000
_cell.length_c   1.000
_cell.angle_alpha   90.00
_cell.angle_beta   90.00
_cell.angle_gamma   90.00
#
_symmetry.space_group_name_H-M   'P 1'
#
loop_
_entity.id
_entity.type
_entity.pdbx_description
1 polymer ?
#
loop_
_entity_poly.entity_id
_entity_poly.type
_entity_poly.pdbx_seq_one_letter_code
_entity_poly.pdbx_strand_id
1 'polypeptide(L)'
;MDAPERQVSGSAFPRLPRGVRLTHSEAQGGWVLLAPERVFKADAITVEILKRCTGEATLDAIVDDLTKAFKAPRERIQADVVNLLGSLADKKLLELAQHERKADGS
;
A
#
# COMPACT_ATOMS: atom_id res chain seq x y z
N MET A 1 -4.42 25.07 -5.25
CA MET A 1 -4.38 24.56 -5.06
C MET A 1 -4.36 23.78 -4.90
N ASP A 2 -4.35 23.55 -4.80
CA ASP A 2 -4.33 22.88 -4.60
C ASP A 2 -4.29 21.92 -4.40
N ALA A 3 -4.52 21.56 -4.36
CA ALA A 3 -4.63 20.60 -4.14
C ALA A 3 -4.12 19.70 -4.05
N PRO A 4 -4.03 19.26 -3.65
CA PRO A 4 -3.37 18.46 -3.43
C PRO A 4 -3.47 17.39 -3.44
N GLU A 5 -3.46 17.21 -3.50
CA GLU A 5 -3.37 16.28 -3.67
C GLU A 5 -2.91 15.40 -2.84
N ARG A 6 -2.58 14.41 -3.07
CA ARG A 6 -2.17 13.35 -2.25
C ARG A 6 -0.85 13.60 -1.72
N GLN A 7 -0.81 13.94 -0.48
CA GLN A 7 0.46 14.17 0.14
C GLN A 7 0.79 13.01 1.03
N VAL A 8 1.49 12.04 0.48
CA VAL A 8 1.88 10.85 1.23
C VAL A 8 3.29 11.06 1.73
N SER A 9 3.45 11.14 3.04
CA SER A 9 4.77 11.33 3.64
C SER A 9 5.60 10.06 3.51
N GLY A 10 6.89 10.23 3.17
CA GLY A 10 7.79 9.10 3.12
C GLY A 10 8.03 8.44 4.47
N SER A 11 7.75 9.16 5.55
CA SER A 11 7.92 8.61 6.90
C SER A 11 6.66 7.95 7.42
N ALA A 12 5.57 7.95 6.66
CA ALA A 12 4.35 7.29 7.08
C ALA A 12 4.52 5.77 7.02
N PHE A 13 3.75 5.06 7.84
CA PHE A 13 3.77 3.61 7.91
C PHE A 13 2.47 3.09 7.30
N PRO A 14 2.50 2.70 6.00
CA PRO A 14 1.28 2.21 5.34
C PRO A 14 0.85 0.87 5.92
N ARG A 15 -0.45 0.71 6.11
CA ARG A 15 -0.99 -0.55 6.60
C ARG A 15 -2.42 -0.72 6.14
N LEU A 16 -2.87 -1.95 6.09
CA LEU A 16 -4.25 -2.24 5.75
C LEU A 16 -5.10 -2.10 7.01
N PRO A 17 -6.22 -1.39 6.93
CA PRO A 17 -7.09 -1.25 8.09
C PRO A 17 -7.83 -2.53 8.39
N ARG A 18 -8.46 -2.58 9.56
CA ARG A 18 -9.24 -3.73 9.96
C ARG A 18 -10.32 -4.01 8.90
N GLY A 19 -10.46 -5.28 8.55
CA GLY A 19 -11.46 -5.67 7.58
C GLY A 19 -11.01 -5.58 6.12
N VAL A 20 -9.81 -5.10 5.88
CA VAL A 20 -9.25 -5.04 4.52
C VAL A 20 -8.05 -5.97 4.47
N ARG A 21 -8.00 -6.83 3.46
CA ARG A 21 -6.87 -7.72 3.34
C ARG A 21 -6.62 -8.13 1.91
N LEU A 22 -5.37 -8.48 1.65
CA LEU A 22 -4.93 -8.94 0.35
C LEU A 22 -4.95 -10.47 0.39
N THR A 23 -5.60 -11.08 -0.59
CA THR A 23 -5.68 -12.53 -0.65
C THR A 23 -5.73 -13.00 -2.08
N HIS A 24 -5.38 -14.26 -2.29
CA HIS A 24 -5.47 -14.88 -3.61
C HIS A 24 -6.83 -15.57 -3.73
N SER A 25 -7.51 -15.33 -4.84
CA SER A 25 -8.83 -15.90 -5.06
C SER A 25 -8.88 -16.52 -6.44
N GLU A 26 -9.07 -17.82 -6.49
CA GLU A 26 -9.20 -18.50 -7.77
C GLU A 26 -10.49 -18.11 -8.47
N ALA A 27 -11.53 -17.84 -7.69
CA ALA A 27 -12.81 -17.44 -8.27
C ALA A 27 -12.68 -16.11 -9.01
N GLN A 28 -11.81 -15.22 -8.53
CA GLN A 28 -11.60 -13.93 -9.17
C GLN A 28 -10.44 -13.94 -10.17
N GLY A 29 -9.76 -15.07 -10.28
CA GLY A 29 -8.68 -15.20 -11.23
C GLY A 29 -7.34 -14.65 -10.76
N GLY A 30 -7.14 -14.49 -9.47
CA GLY A 30 -5.85 -14.01 -8.97
C GLY A 30 -5.96 -13.28 -7.66
N TRP A 31 -5.08 -12.33 -7.47
CA TRP A 31 -5.03 -11.59 -6.22
C TRP A 31 -6.09 -10.52 -6.17
N VAL A 32 -6.68 -10.36 -4.99
CA VAL A 32 -7.70 -9.34 -4.76
C VAL A 32 -7.47 -8.67 -3.41
N LEU A 33 -7.92 -7.44 -3.33
CA LEU A 33 -7.98 -6.70 -2.07
C LEU A 33 -9.44 -6.78 -1.60
N LEU A 34 -9.65 -7.42 -0.47
CA LEU A 34 -10.99 -7.61 0.08
C LEU A 34 -11.29 -6.51 1.09
N ALA A 35 -12.44 -5.90 0.94
CA ALA A 35 -12.97 -4.94 1.90
C ALA A 35 -14.38 -5.41 2.28
N PRO A 36 -14.96 -4.87 3.35
CA PRO A 36 -16.22 -5.42 3.88
C PRO A 36 -17.32 -5.53 2.84
N GLU A 37 -17.41 -4.59 1.92
CA GLU A 37 -18.49 -4.63 0.95
C GLU A 37 -18.00 -4.59 -0.50
N ARG A 38 -16.71 -4.73 -0.72
CA ARG A 38 -16.16 -4.60 -2.06
C ARG A 38 -14.95 -5.50 -2.24
N VAL A 39 -14.73 -5.84 -3.50
CA VAL A 39 -13.57 -6.64 -3.89
C VAL A 39 -12.90 -5.92 -5.04
N PHE A 40 -11.60 -5.72 -4.93
CA PHE A 40 -10.82 -5.05 -5.98
C PHE A 40 -9.76 -6.00 -6.49
N LYS A 41 -9.62 -6.10 -7.80
CA LYS A 41 -8.54 -6.89 -8.37
C LYS A 41 -7.23 -6.18 -8.16
N ALA A 42 -6.20 -6.96 -7.86
CA ALA A 42 -4.86 -6.41 -7.64
C ALA A 42 -3.92 -7.01 -8.68
N ASP A 43 -3.32 -6.15 -9.49
CA ASP A 43 -2.33 -6.62 -10.45
C ASP A 43 -1.00 -6.89 -9.75
N ALA A 44 -0.02 -7.36 -10.53
CA ALA A 44 1.24 -7.81 -9.96
C ALA A 44 1.94 -6.73 -9.15
N ILE A 45 1.98 -5.50 -9.68
CA ILE A 45 2.68 -4.43 -8.97
C ILE A 45 1.92 -4.03 -7.70
N THR A 46 0.59 -3.99 -7.78
CA THR A 46 -0.23 -3.68 -6.62
C THR A 46 0.00 -4.71 -5.51
N VAL A 47 0.05 -5.98 -5.86
CA VAL A 47 0.28 -7.05 -4.90
C VAL A 47 1.61 -6.84 -4.18
N GLU A 48 2.66 -6.52 -4.95
CA GLU A 48 3.99 -6.36 -4.34
C GLU A 48 4.02 -5.16 -3.41
N ILE A 49 3.32 -4.08 -3.76
CA ILE A 49 3.24 -2.92 -2.89
C ILE A 49 2.47 -3.27 -1.61
N LEU A 50 1.31 -3.90 -1.77
CA LEU A 50 0.45 -4.17 -0.61
C LEU A 50 1.02 -5.21 0.34
N LYS A 51 1.81 -6.16 -0.17
CA LYS A 51 2.46 -7.13 0.69
C LYS A 51 3.38 -6.47 1.70
N ARG A 52 3.87 -5.29 1.36
CA ARG A 52 4.82 -4.57 2.20
C ARG A 52 4.13 -3.56 3.12
N CYS A 53 2.81 -3.40 2.99
CA CYS A 53 2.05 -2.44 3.79
C CYS A 53 1.58 -3.09 5.08
N THR A 54 2.53 -3.42 5.94
CA THR A 54 2.26 -4.12 7.21
C THR A 54 2.13 -3.19 8.39
N GLY A 55 2.48 -1.93 8.21
CA GLY A 55 2.53 -0.98 9.31
C GLY A 55 3.87 -0.97 10.01
N GLU A 56 4.83 -1.78 9.57
CA GLU A 56 6.14 -1.87 10.19
C GLU A 56 7.24 -1.23 9.38
N ALA A 57 6.94 -0.85 8.15
CA ALA A 57 7.92 -0.20 7.27
C ALA A 57 7.39 1.13 6.81
N THR A 58 8.29 2.11 6.69
CA THR A 58 7.90 3.41 6.15
C THR A 58 7.69 3.31 4.66
N LEU A 59 6.99 4.29 4.11
CA LEU A 59 6.82 4.37 2.67
C LEU A 59 8.17 4.42 1.96
N ASP A 60 9.12 5.19 2.50
CA ASP A 60 10.45 5.25 1.89
C ASP A 60 11.13 3.89 1.88
N ALA A 61 11.00 3.12 2.94
CA ALA A 61 11.60 1.79 3.01
C ALA A 61 10.95 0.86 1.98
N ILE A 62 9.63 0.99 1.80
CA ILE A 62 8.92 0.20 0.81
C ILE A 62 9.40 0.54 -0.59
N VAL A 63 9.55 1.83 -0.88
CA VAL A 63 10.04 2.27 -2.19
C VAL A 63 11.45 1.74 -2.45
N ASP A 64 12.31 1.80 -1.43
CA ASP A 64 13.67 1.29 -1.58
C ASP A 64 13.67 -0.20 -1.90
N ASP A 65 12.86 -0.95 -1.17
CA ASP A 65 12.80 -2.40 -1.36
C ASP A 65 12.27 -2.74 -2.75
N LEU A 66 11.23 -2.05 -3.19
CA LEU A 66 10.67 -2.29 -4.52
C LEU A 66 11.62 -1.88 -5.63
N THR A 67 12.36 -0.81 -5.42
CA THR A 67 13.34 -0.37 -6.39
C THR A 67 14.38 -1.46 -6.63
N LYS A 68 14.81 -2.11 -5.56
CA LYS A 68 15.77 -3.20 -5.70
C LYS A 68 15.14 -4.43 -6.35
N ALA A 69 13.91 -4.73 -5.99
CA ALA A 69 13.24 -5.93 -6.49
C ALA A 69 12.95 -5.83 -7.97
N PHE A 70 12.55 -4.65 -8.44
CA PHE A 70 12.15 -4.49 -9.84
C PHE A 70 13.22 -3.85 -10.70
N LYS A 71 14.32 -3.41 -10.09
CA LYS A 71 15.43 -2.80 -10.84
C LYS A 71 14.96 -1.66 -11.72
N ALA A 72 14.08 -0.85 -11.20
CA ALA A 72 13.49 0.29 -11.91
C ALA A 72 13.97 1.58 -11.26
N PRO A 73 13.87 2.73 -11.97
CA PRO A 73 14.26 4.00 -11.36
C PRO A 73 13.44 4.28 -10.11
N ARG A 74 14.11 4.72 -9.05
CA ARG A 74 13.45 4.95 -7.79
C ARG A 74 12.31 5.98 -7.92
N GLU A 75 12.53 7.01 -8.74
CA GLU A 75 11.51 8.03 -8.91
C GLU A 75 10.23 7.47 -9.48
N ARG A 76 10.34 6.53 -10.40
CA ARG A 76 9.16 5.91 -10.99
C ARG A 76 8.45 5.04 -9.96
N ILE A 77 9.21 4.24 -9.22
CA ILE A 77 8.63 3.39 -8.20
C ILE A 77 7.93 4.26 -7.15
N GLN A 78 8.59 5.33 -6.73
CA GLN A 78 8.01 6.22 -5.73
C GLN A 78 6.70 6.82 -6.22
N ALA A 79 6.67 7.27 -7.47
CA ALA A 79 5.45 7.85 -8.02
C ALA A 79 4.32 6.82 -8.06
N ASP A 80 4.63 5.60 -8.48
CA ASP A 80 3.62 4.54 -8.54
C ASP A 80 3.10 4.21 -7.15
N VAL A 81 3.99 4.09 -6.17
CA VAL A 81 3.59 3.77 -4.81
C VAL A 81 2.74 4.88 -4.22
N VAL A 82 3.18 6.13 -4.36
CA VAL A 82 2.43 7.26 -3.82
C VAL A 82 1.04 7.34 -4.45
N ASN A 83 0.96 7.17 -5.76
CA ASN A 83 -0.33 7.25 -6.43
C ASN A 83 -1.27 6.13 -5.97
N LEU A 84 -0.74 4.91 -5.89
CA LEU A 84 -1.57 3.78 -5.47
C LEU A 84 -2.03 3.94 -4.02
N LEU A 85 -1.08 4.21 -3.12
CA LEU A 85 -1.42 4.28 -1.70
C LEU A 85 -2.30 5.48 -1.40
N GLY A 86 -2.06 6.60 -2.09
CA GLY A 86 -2.92 7.76 -1.93
C GLY A 86 -4.35 7.48 -2.38
N SER A 87 -4.50 6.79 -3.51
CA SER A 87 -5.82 6.43 -4.00
C SER A 87 -6.53 5.50 -3.03
N LEU A 88 -5.83 4.49 -2.52
CA LEU A 88 -6.43 3.55 -1.58
C LEU A 88 -6.78 4.23 -0.26
N ALA A 89 -5.95 5.16 0.19
CA ALA A 89 -6.25 5.90 1.41
C ALA A 89 -7.50 6.75 1.23
N ASP A 90 -7.68 7.35 0.05
CA ASP A 90 -8.88 8.12 -0.23
C ASP A 90 -10.13 7.25 -0.15
N LYS A 91 -10.01 5.99 -0.51
CA LYS A 91 -11.12 5.04 -0.46
C LYS A 91 -11.25 4.35 0.89
N LYS A 92 -10.37 4.71 1.83
CA LYS A 92 -10.34 4.11 3.18
C LYS A 92 -9.99 2.63 3.15
N LEU A 93 -9.23 2.24 2.15
CA LEU A 93 -8.74 0.88 2.02
C LEU A 93 -7.31 0.74 2.53
N LEU A 94 -6.71 1.86 2.93
CA LEU A 94 -5.35 1.88 3.43
C LEU A 94 -5.22 3.00 4.45
N GLU A 95 -4.42 2.77 5.49
CA GLU A 95 -4.10 3.78 6.48
C GLU A 95 -2.64 4.16 6.36
N LEU A 96 -2.36 5.45 6.51
CA LEU A 96 -1.00 5.97 6.50
C LEU A 96 -0.71 6.45 7.92
N ALA A 97 -0.23 5.52 8.74
CA ALA A 97 -0.03 5.79 10.16
C ALA A 97 1.23 6.61 10.38
N GLN A 98 1.22 7.39 11.46
CA GLN A 98 2.38 8.18 11.83
C GLN A 98 3.39 7.39 12.65
N HIS A 99 2.98 6.25 13.17
CA HIS A 99 3.82 5.46 14.04
C HIS A 99 3.84 4.03 13.58
N GLU A 100 4.99 3.38 13.79
CA GLU A 100 5.14 1.99 13.44
C GLU A 100 4.19 1.14 14.26
N ARG A 101 3.61 0.11 13.60
CA ARG A 101 2.78 -0.85 14.30
C ARG A 101 3.67 -1.75 15.13
N LYS A 102 3.33 -1.92 16.40
CA LYS A 102 4.07 -2.81 17.27
C LYS A 102 3.48 -4.21 17.21
N ALA A 103 4.35 -5.18 17.06
CA ALA A 103 3.90 -6.55 16.88
C ALA A 103 3.20 -7.10 18.12
N ASP A 104 3.57 -6.65 19.30
CA ASP A 104 2.97 -7.17 20.52
C ASP A 104 1.66 -6.49 20.86
N GLY A 105 1.23 -5.57 20.05
CA GLY A 105 -0.05 -4.95 20.26
C GLY A 105 -0.12 -4.01 21.45
N SER A 106 0.98 -3.64 21.95
CA SER A 106 1.00 -2.73 23.10
C SER A 106 0.43 -1.37 22.81
#